data_f944c67c4fbe3b95cd79856641be7df4
#
_entry.id   f944c67c4fbe3b95cd79856641be7df4
#
_cell.length_a   1.000
_cell.length_b   1.000
_cell.length_c   1.000
_cell.angle_alpha   90.00
_cell.angle_beta   90.00
_cell.angle_gamma   90.00
#
_symmetry.space_group_name_H-M   'P 1'
#
loop_
_entity.id
_entity.type
_entity.pdbx_description
1 polymer ?
#
loop_
_entity_poly.entity_id
_entity_poly.type
_entity_poly.pdbx_seq_one_letter_code
_entity_poly.pdbx_strand_id
1 'polypeptide(L)'
;VKPQKRGLGGLFGRKKKNEQDSMSDWLGVEDDYDAKKSGRGIGSWDNFEDDDDGWKGGATSSDGASAEDMLAAVASMGDDELLGHDIWFVATGASDCDGAGMKAFLAAHRDKLRGVFFINLESIGAGRLSVVTVEGEQQLLKGDRRIMNLVNKVCKSFHVDCGAFEMPYAKTDAYAALEASRRALTIAGVDGPRLACAHTEDDLPYNVNPTNIATVSEVVTEVIRRS
;
A
#
# COMPACT_ATOMS: atom_id res chain seq x y z
N VAL A 1 -69.98 -5.71 19.72
CA VAL A 1 -69.27 -6.59 18.76
C VAL A 1 -67.95 -5.99 18.45
N LYS A 2 -66.87 -6.54 19.07
CA LYS A 2 -65.46 -6.09 18.79
C LYS A 2 -64.86 -6.96 17.67
N PRO A 3 -64.15 -6.43 16.68
CA PRO A 3 -63.46 -7.26 15.71
C PRO A 3 -62.11 -7.72 16.26
N GLN A 4 -61.84 -9.02 16.10
CA GLN A 4 -60.59 -9.69 16.40
C GLN A 4 -59.49 -9.25 15.46
N LYS A 5 -58.35 -8.84 16.03
CA LYS A 5 -57.08 -8.70 15.32
C LYS A 5 -56.42 -10.06 15.11
N ARG A 6 -56.33 -10.53 13.88
CA ARG A 6 -55.49 -11.68 13.48
C ARG A 6 -54.03 -11.23 13.43
N GLY A 7 -53.20 -11.77 14.31
CA GLY A 7 -51.76 -11.63 14.29
C GLY A 7 -51.16 -12.47 13.17
N LEU A 8 -50.39 -11.83 12.30
CA LEU A 8 -49.41 -12.47 11.41
C LEU A 8 -48.10 -12.61 12.19
N GLY A 9 -48.00 -13.73 12.90
CA GLY A 9 -46.75 -14.15 13.51
C GLY A 9 -46.01 -15.11 12.60
N GLY A 10 -44.74 -14.82 12.40
CA GLY A 10 -43.77 -15.84 12.06
C GLY A 10 -43.47 -16.02 10.58
N LEU A 11 -42.44 -15.42 10.08
CA LEU A 11 -41.48 -16.02 9.13
C LEU A 11 -40.25 -15.10 8.97
N PHE A 12 -39.44 -14.97 10.00
CA PHE A 12 -38.04 -14.60 9.83
C PHE A 12 -37.21 -15.45 10.78
N GLY A 13 -36.91 -16.66 10.32
CA GLY A 13 -35.83 -17.45 10.87
C GLY A 13 -34.51 -16.71 10.61
N ARG A 14 -33.91 -16.12 11.64
CA ARG A 14 -32.54 -15.65 11.60
C ARG A 14 -31.65 -16.87 11.43
N LYS A 15 -31.18 -17.11 10.19
CA LYS A 15 -29.96 -17.90 9.95
C LYS A 15 -28.82 -17.15 10.61
N LYS A 16 -28.22 -17.71 11.64
CA LYS A 16 -26.89 -17.31 12.11
C LYS A 16 -25.94 -17.54 10.95
N LYS A 17 -25.45 -16.49 10.36
CA LYS A 17 -24.36 -16.51 9.39
C LYS A 17 -23.10 -16.87 10.18
N ASN A 18 -22.51 -18.02 9.89
CA ASN A 18 -21.18 -18.36 10.35
C ASN A 18 -20.22 -17.40 9.64
N GLU A 19 -19.58 -16.53 10.39
CA GLU A 19 -18.54 -15.64 9.91
C GLU A 19 -17.24 -16.44 9.74
N GLN A 20 -17.13 -17.11 8.63
CA GLN A 20 -15.87 -17.56 8.05
C GLN A 20 -16.04 -17.52 6.54
N ASP A 21 -16.18 -16.30 5.99
CA ASP A 21 -15.96 -16.11 4.56
C ASP A 21 -14.45 -16.27 4.34
N SER A 22 -14.04 -17.37 3.73
CA SER A 22 -12.63 -17.61 3.36
C SER A 22 -12.27 -16.72 2.17
N MET A 23 -10.99 -16.43 2.00
CA MET A 23 -10.48 -15.63 0.88
C MET A 23 -10.82 -16.26 -0.48
N SER A 24 -11.03 -17.58 -0.53
CA SER A 24 -11.49 -18.34 -1.70
C SER A 24 -12.89 -17.94 -2.15
N ASP A 25 -13.82 -17.65 -1.23
CA ASP A 25 -15.17 -17.19 -1.56
C ASP A 25 -15.16 -15.81 -2.26
N TRP A 26 -14.13 -15.04 -2.01
CA TRP A 26 -14.00 -13.69 -2.56
C TRP A 26 -13.33 -13.69 -3.94
N LEU A 27 -12.45 -14.66 -4.21
CA LEU A 27 -11.73 -14.80 -5.48
C LEU A 27 -12.42 -15.71 -6.48
N GLY A 28 -13.54 -16.36 -6.13
CA GLY A 28 -14.24 -17.32 -6.98
C GLY A 28 -13.39 -18.55 -7.33
N VAL A 29 -12.39 -18.85 -6.50
CA VAL A 29 -11.55 -20.04 -6.64
C VAL A 29 -12.13 -21.11 -5.77
N GLU A 30 -12.60 -22.22 -6.38
CA GLU A 30 -13.03 -23.39 -5.64
C GLU A 30 -11.85 -23.99 -4.87
N ASP A 31 -12.04 -24.27 -3.56
CA ASP A 31 -11.05 -24.85 -2.65
C ASP A 31 -10.75 -26.33 -2.99
N ASP A 32 -10.27 -26.61 -4.21
CA ASP A 32 -9.87 -27.96 -4.61
C ASP A 32 -8.39 -28.27 -4.30
N TYR A 33 -7.72 -27.39 -3.52
CA TYR A 33 -6.33 -27.63 -3.15
C TYR A 33 -6.24 -28.43 -1.84
N ASP A 34 -6.26 -29.76 -1.95
CA ASP A 34 -6.02 -30.69 -0.84
C ASP A 34 -4.53 -30.68 -0.45
N ALA A 35 -4.13 -29.72 0.40
CA ALA A 35 -2.79 -29.55 0.90
C ALA A 35 -2.23 -30.81 1.62
N LYS A 36 -3.09 -31.76 1.97
CA LYS A 36 -2.70 -33.01 2.64
C LYS A 36 -2.15 -34.06 1.68
N LYS A 37 -2.38 -33.94 0.37
CA LYS A 37 -1.89 -34.91 -0.63
C LYS A 37 -0.57 -34.56 -1.27
N SER A 38 -0.12 -33.28 -1.19
CA SER A 38 1.08 -32.85 -1.89
C SER A 38 2.39 -33.08 -1.14
N GLY A 39 2.33 -33.37 0.16
CA GLY A 39 3.55 -33.55 0.98
C GLY A 39 4.47 -32.32 1.06
N ARG A 40 4.06 -31.22 0.43
CA ARG A 40 4.78 -29.95 0.47
C ARG A 40 4.04 -29.05 1.45
N GLY A 41 4.45 -29.10 2.70
CA GLY A 41 4.15 -28.05 3.64
C GLY A 41 4.58 -26.71 3.01
N ILE A 42 3.80 -25.66 3.22
CA ILE A 42 4.28 -24.30 2.99
C ILE A 42 5.50 -24.19 3.87
N GLY A 43 6.69 -24.25 3.25
CA GLY A 43 7.96 -24.20 3.95
C GLY A 43 8.00 -22.92 4.79
N SER A 44 8.34 -23.08 6.06
CA SER A 44 8.80 -22.00 6.89
C SER A 44 9.89 -21.26 6.10
N TRP A 45 9.87 -19.94 6.09
CA TRP A 45 10.88 -19.09 5.45
C TRP A 45 12.28 -19.30 6.04
N ASP A 46 12.40 -20.15 7.08
CA ASP A 46 13.63 -20.48 7.82
C ASP A 46 14.50 -21.53 7.12
N ASN A 47 14.11 -22.10 5.97
CA ASN A 47 14.86 -23.11 5.21
C ASN A 47 15.32 -22.60 3.85
N PHE A 48 15.74 -21.35 3.73
CA PHE A 48 16.68 -20.95 2.68
C PHE A 48 18.08 -21.36 3.18
N GLU A 49 18.46 -22.60 2.92
CA GLU A 49 19.88 -22.97 2.90
C GLU A 49 20.51 -22.19 1.75
N ASP A 50 21.57 -21.46 2.06
CA ASP A 50 22.44 -20.78 1.10
C ASP A 50 23.06 -21.81 0.16
N ASP A 51 22.34 -22.19 -0.89
CA ASP A 51 22.96 -22.83 -2.04
C ASP A 51 23.80 -21.76 -2.73
N ASP A 52 25.11 -21.80 -2.43
CA ASP A 52 26.16 -20.93 -2.96
C ASP A 52 26.40 -21.20 -4.48
N ASP A 53 25.35 -21.29 -5.25
CA ASP A 53 25.34 -21.36 -6.69
C ASP A 53 25.16 -19.98 -7.32
N GLY A 54 26.21 -19.16 -7.21
CA GLY A 54 26.63 -18.27 -8.30
C GLY A 54 25.66 -17.26 -8.87
N TRP A 55 24.49 -16.98 -8.25
CA TRP A 55 23.59 -15.93 -8.70
C TRP A 55 24.05 -14.56 -8.17
N LYS A 56 25.11 -14.04 -8.79
CA LYS A 56 25.53 -12.64 -8.64
C LYS A 56 24.66 -11.72 -9.49
N GLY A 57 23.37 -11.77 -9.28
CA GLY A 57 22.40 -10.90 -9.90
C GLY A 57 21.40 -10.48 -8.85
N GLY A 58 21.84 -9.69 -7.87
CA GLY A 58 20.93 -8.94 -7.04
C GLY A 58 20.20 -7.93 -7.90
N ALA A 59 19.03 -8.28 -8.42
CA ALA A 59 18.05 -7.29 -8.82
C ALA A 59 17.56 -6.66 -7.51
N THR A 60 18.29 -5.66 -7.02
CA THR A 60 17.68 -4.68 -6.13
C THR A 60 16.68 -3.95 -6.99
N SER A 61 15.40 -4.31 -6.86
CA SER A 61 14.36 -3.43 -7.37
C SER A 61 14.61 -2.04 -6.79
N SER A 62 14.39 -1.00 -7.58
CA SER A 62 14.51 0.39 -7.14
C SER A 62 13.72 0.65 -5.85
N ASP A 63 12.68 -0.13 -5.64
CA ASP A 63 11.80 -0.05 -4.48
C ASP A 63 12.44 -0.62 -3.20
N GLY A 64 13.33 -1.61 -3.32
CA GLY A 64 14.06 -2.18 -2.19
C GLY A 64 15.01 -1.18 -1.53
N ALA A 65 15.80 -0.45 -2.32
CA ALA A 65 16.73 0.54 -1.81
C ALA A 65 16.00 1.65 -1.04
N SER A 66 14.87 2.15 -1.55
CA SER A 66 14.10 3.20 -0.88
C SER A 66 13.47 2.74 0.43
N ALA A 67 13.07 1.48 0.52
CA ALA A 67 12.55 0.91 1.77
C ALA A 67 13.64 0.79 2.83
N GLU A 68 14.85 0.36 2.45
CA GLU A 68 16.01 0.27 3.36
C GLU A 68 16.42 1.65 3.88
N ASP A 69 16.48 2.66 3.02
CA ASP A 69 16.82 4.03 3.40
C ASP A 69 15.79 4.62 4.38
N MET A 70 14.51 4.38 4.14
CA MET A 70 13.45 4.83 5.05
C MET A 70 13.47 4.05 6.37
N LEU A 71 13.71 2.75 6.33
CA LEU A 71 13.88 1.96 7.55
C LEU A 71 15.05 2.48 8.38
N ALA A 72 16.19 2.77 7.75
CA ALA A 72 17.35 3.33 8.41
C ALA A 72 17.06 4.72 8.98
N ALA A 73 16.36 5.58 8.24
CA ALA A 73 15.96 6.90 8.71
C ALA A 73 15.05 6.83 9.92
N VAL A 74 14.01 5.97 9.89
CA VAL A 74 13.10 5.78 11.03
C VAL A 74 13.81 5.12 12.21
N ALA A 75 14.69 4.15 11.97
CA ALA A 75 15.48 3.51 13.04
C ALA A 75 16.46 4.49 13.71
N SER A 76 16.87 5.54 13.02
CA SER A 76 17.72 6.60 13.58
C SER A 76 16.95 7.62 14.45
N MET A 77 15.62 7.62 14.39
CA MET A 77 14.80 8.47 15.25
C MET A 77 14.85 7.95 16.68
N GLY A 78 15.03 8.85 17.65
CA GLY A 78 15.00 8.47 19.06
C GLY A 78 13.60 8.01 19.49
N ASP A 79 13.54 7.20 20.52
CA ASP A 79 12.26 6.71 21.09
C ASP A 79 11.27 7.86 21.42
N ASP A 80 11.80 9.00 21.85
CA ASP A 80 10.98 10.17 22.17
C ASP A 80 10.32 10.82 20.94
N GLU A 81 10.93 10.67 19.75
CA GLU A 81 10.40 11.25 18.51
C GLU A 81 9.29 10.39 17.90
N LEU A 82 9.27 9.08 18.22
CA LEU A 82 8.30 8.12 17.74
C LEU A 82 7.18 7.83 18.76
N LEU A 83 7.20 8.49 19.91
CA LEU A 83 6.19 8.30 20.97
C LEU A 83 4.78 8.44 20.41
N GLY A 84 4.05 7.32 20.45
CA GLY A 84 2.66 7.23 20.00
C GLY A 84 2.46 6.86 18.53
N HIS A 85 3.52 6.51 17.79
CA HIS A 85 3.42 6.05 16.41
C HIS A 85 3.88 4.59 16.27
N ASP A 86 3.00 3.75 15.72
CA ASP A 86 3.37 2.45 15.17
C ASP A 86 3.59 2.63 13.66
N ILE A 87 4.81 2.40 13.18
CA ILE A 87 5.16 2.54 11.77
C ILE A 87 5.28 1.15 11.15
N TRP A 88 4.54 0.93 10.08
CA TRP A 88 4.55 -0.31 9.33
C TRP A 88 5.09 -0.07 7.93
N PHE A 89 6.12 -0.81 7.55
CA PHE A 89 6.60 -0.89 6.18
C PHE A 89 5.93 -2.10 5.53
N VAL A 90 5.19 -1.85 4.47
CA VAL A 90 4.39 -2.88 3.81
C VAL A 90 4.82 -2.95 2.36
N ALA A 91 5.50 -4.03 1.99
CA ALA A 91 5.77 -4.37 0.62
C ALA A 91 4.62 -5.22 0.09
N THR A 92 3.87 -4.70 -0.85
CA THR A 92 2.72 -5.37 -1.46
C THR A 92 3.14 -6.07 -2.74
N GLY A 93 2.44 -7.14 -3.07
CA GLY A 93 2.55 -7.78 -4.39
C GLY A 93 1.27 -7.60 -5.20
N ALA A 94 1.32 -7.96 -6.48
CA ALA A 94 0.17 -7.97 -7.37
C ALA A 94 -0.58 -6.61 -7.46
N SER A 95 0.17 -5.51 -7.47
CA SER A 95 -0.40 -4.16 -7.63
C SER A 95 -1.15 -4.03 -8.97
N ASP A 96 -0.60 -4.61 -10.05
CA ASP A 96 -1.23 -4.64 -11.38
C ASP A 96 -2.49 -5.51 -11.46
N CYS A 97 -2.73 -6.33 -10.44
CA CYS A 97 -3.95 -7.12 -10.29
C CYS A 97 -4.99 -6.37 -9.45
N ASP A 98 -5.29 -5.13 -9.78
CA ASP A 98 -6.26 -4.27 -9.10
C ASP A 98 -5.92 -4.06 -7.61
N GLY A 99 -4.62 -3.97 -7.28
CA GLY A 99 -4.13 -3.77 -5.92
C GLY A 99 -4.42 -4.94 -4.98
N ALA A 100 -4.40 -6.18 -5.50
CA ALA A 100 -4.80 -7.37 -4.75
C ALA A 100 -4.02 -7.55 -3.45
N GLY A 101 -2.69 -7.29 -3.46
CA GLY A 101 -1.86 -7.37 -2.27
C GLY A 101 -2.28 -6.38 -1.19
N MET A 102 -2.51 -5.12 -1.55
CA MET A 102 -2.98 -4.10 -0.61
C MET A 102 -4.39 -4.41 -0.10
N LYS A 103 -5.29 -4.88 -0.95
CA LYS A 103 -6.63 -5.30 -0.53
C LYS A 103 -6.58 -6.45 0.47
N ALA A 104 -5.72 -7.44 0.25
CA ALA A 104 -5.50 -8.55 1.18
C ALA A 104 -4.92 -8.06 2.52
N PHE A 105 -3.94 -7.16 2.48
CA PHE A 105 -3.37 -6.54 3.68
C PHE A 105 -4.43 -5.80 4.49
N LEU A 106 -5.25 -4.98 3.84
CA LEU A 106 -6.33 -4.22 4.49
C LEU A 106 -7.37 -5.14 5.13
N ALA A 107 -7.70 -6.25 4.48
CA ALA A 107 -8.63 -7.25 5.00
C ALA A 107 -8.07 -7.97 6.24
N ALA A 108 -6.81 -8.42 6.16
CA ALA A 108 -6.14 -9.16 7.22
C ALA A 108 -5.92 -8.33 8.50
N HIS A 109 -5.70 -7.01 8.35
CA HIS A 109 -5.37 -6.13 9.47
C HIS A 109 -6.45 -5.13 9.83
N ARG A 110 -7.68 -5.36 9.39
CA ARG A 110 -8.82 -4.44 9.51
C ARG A 110 -8.97 -3.80 10.89
N ASP A 111 -8.80 -4.58 11.94
CA ASP A 111 -8.99 -4.13 13.33
C ASP A 111 -7.86 -3.22 13.83
N LYS A 112 -6.65 -3.38 13.26
CA LYS A 112 -5.45 -2.61 13.62
C LYS A 112 -5.33 -1.29 12.86
N LEU A 113 -6.07 -1.12 11.76
CA LEU A 113 -5.96 0.03 10.86
C LEU A 113 -6.90 1.20 11.22
N ARG A 114 -7.39 1.24 12.46
CA ARG A 114 -8.23 2.36 12.90
C ARG A 114 -7.38 3.59 13.14
N GLY A 115 -7.67 4.68 12.46
CA GLY A 115 -6.93 5.94 12.60
C GLY A 115 -5.61 6.00 11.84
N VAL A 116 -5.20 4.91 11.20
CA VAL A 116 -3.98 4.83 10.39
C VAL A 116 -4.15 5.65 9.11
N PHE A 117 -3.05 6.23 8.64
CA PHE A 117 -2.94 6.75 7.29
C PHE A 117 -1.84 6.01 6.51
N PHE A 118 -1.96 6.00 5.20
CA PHE A 118 -1.05 5.32 4.31
C PHE A 118 -0.31 6.33 3.43
N ILE A 119 0.98 6.16 3.28
CA ILE A 119 1.79 6.83 2.27
C ILE A 119 2.28 5.74 1.32
N ASN A 120 1.80 5.78 0.09
CA ASN A 120 2.31 4.93 -0.97
C ASN A 120 3.45 5.63 -1.69
N LEU A 121 4.49 4.90 -2.02
CA LEU A 121 5.65 5.39 -2.76
C LEU A 121 5.70 4.69 -4.11
N GLU A 122 5.70 5.46 -5.19
CA GLU A 122 5.60 4.96 -6.54
C GLU A 122 6.65 5.58 -7.44
N SER A 123 7.47 4.75 -8.10
CA SER A 123 8.51 5.21 -9.06
C SER A 123 9.43 6.31 -8.51
N ILE A 124 9.68 6.36 -7.21
CA ILE A 124 10.38 7.46 -6.53
C ILE A 124 11.86 7.58 -6.92
N GLY A 125 12.42 6.54 -7.51
CA GLY A 125 13.82 6.53 -7.99
C GLY A 125 14.05 7.34 -9.25
N ALA A 126 13.03 7.86 -9.93
CA ALA A 126 13.16 8.59 -11.18
C ALA A 126 12.19 9.77 -11.27
N GLY A 127 12.43 10.64 -12.24
CA GLY A 127 11.55 11.77 -12.53
C GLY A 127 11.54 12.85 -11.44
N ARG A 128 10.47 13.64 -11.46
CA ARG A 128 10.24 14.74 -10.51
C ARG A 128 9.31 14.27 -9.40
N LEU A 129 9.69 14.55 -8.16
CA LEU A 129 8.85 14.25 -7.00
C LEU A 129 7.51 14.98 -7.10
N SER A 130 6.42 14.23 -6.93
CA SER A 130 5.07 14.77 -7.03
C SER A 130 4.13 14.06 -6.05
N VAL A 131 3.11 14.79 -5.63
CA VAL A 131 2.01 14.24 -4.84
C VAL A 131 0.86 13.92 -5.77
N VAL A 132 0.37 12.69 -5.76
CA VAL A 132 -0.79 12.29 -6.54
C VAL A 132 -2.05 12.83 -5.86
N THR A 133 -2.68 13.79 -6.49
CA THR A 133 -3.87 14.48 -5.96
C THR A 133 -5.15 13.75 -6.29
N VAL A 134 -5.18 13.08 -7.44
CA VAL A 134 -6.30 12.28 -7.95
C VAL A 134 -5.75 11.06 -8.66
N GLU A 135 -6.30 9.92 -8.40
CA GLU A 135 -5.96 8.67 -9.09
C GLU A 135 -7.20 7.80 -9.35
N GLY A 136 -7.08 6.86 -10.26
CA GLY A 136 -8.13 5.93 -10.63
C GLY A 136 -8.41 5.91 -12.12
N GLU A 137 -9.19 4.92 -12.58
CA GLU A 137 -9.58 4.73 -13.98
C GLU A 137 -11.07 5.03 -14.19
N GLN A 138 -11.93 4.16 -13.65
CA GLN A 138 -13.39 4.32 -13.78
C GLN A 138 -13.95 5.25 -12.71
N GLN A 139 -13.41 5.18 -11.53
CA GLN A 139 -13.73 6.03 -10.41
C GLN A 139 -12.48 6.79 -9.97
N LEU A 140 -12.56 8.10 -9.96
CA LEU A 140 -11.47 8.97 -9.52
C LEU A 140 -11.58 9.21 -8.02
N LEU A 141 -10.52 8.87 -7.28
CA LEU A 141 -10.41 9.15 -5.86
C LEU A 141 -9.36 10.22 -5.60
N LYS A 142 -9.61 11.01 -4.58
CA LYS A 142 -8.70 12.09 -4.17
C LYS A 142 -7.85 11.63 -3.01
N GLY A 143 -6.55 11.92 -3.08
CA GLY A 143 -5.64 11.73 -1.97
C GLY A 143 -6.09 12.48 -0.71
N ASP A 144 -5.70 11.98 0.46
CA ASP A 144 -6.05 12.61 1.73
C ASP A 144 -5.47 14.03 1.83
N ARG A 145 -6.35 15.01 1.98
CA ARG A 145 -5.97 16.43 1.99
C ARG A 145 -5.07 16.81 3.16
N ARG A 146 -5.20 16.14 4.31
CA ARG A 146 -4.39 16.47 5.49
C ARG A 146 -2.96 15.98 5.30
N ILE A 147 -2.80 14.75 4.80
CA ILE A 147 -1.48 14.18 4.48
C ILE A 147 -0.82 15.03 3.38
N MET A 148 -1.55 15.35 2.31
CA MET A 148 -1.06 16.19 1.21
C MET A 148 -0.56 17.57 1.71
N ASN A 149 -1.34 18.22 2.57
CA ASN A 149 -0.93 19.51 3.14
C ASN A 149 0.33 19.37 4.00
N LEU A 150 0.48 18.26 4.72
CA LEU A 150 1.65 18.00 5.55
C LEU A 150 2.89 17.76 4.68
N VAL A 151 2.79 16.88 3.66
CA VAL A 151 3.85 16.66 2.68
C VAL A 151 4.29 17.98 2.04
N ASN A 152 3.36 18.78 1.56
CA ASN A 152 3.67 20.07 0.93
C ASN A 152 4.37 21.05 1.89
N LYS A 153 4.01 21.04 3.18
CA LYS A 153 4.70 21.87 4.18
C LYS A 153 6.13 21.40 4.42
N VAL A 154 6.33 20.08 4.50
CA VAL A 154 7.67 19.48 4.66
C VAL A 154 8.53 19.78 3.45
N CYS A 155 8.04 19.52 2.23
CA CYS A 155 8.77 19.83 1.00
C CYS A 155 9.20 21.29 0.95
N LYS A 156 8.31 22.22 1.33
CA LYS A 156 8.66 23.65 1.42
C LYS A 156 9.73 23.93 2.45
N SER A 157 9.68 23.29 3.63
CA SER A 157 10.70 23.48 4.66
C SER A 157 12.08 22.97 4.27
N PHE A 158 12.12 21.94 3.43
CA PHE A 158 13.36 21.33 2.91
C PHE A 158 13.80 21.92 1.55
N HIS A 159 13.06 22.88 1.00
CA HIS A 159 13.29 23.45 -0.34
C HIS A 159 13.24 22.38 -1.45
N VAL A 160 12.45 21.34 -1.24
CA VAL A 160 12.22 20.27 -2.22
C VAL A 160 11.11 20.70 -3.17
N ASP A 161 11.39 20.61 -4.49
CA ASP A 161 10.37 20.83 -5.52
C ASP A 161 9.45 19.62 -5.60
N CYS A 162 8.25 19.74 -5.03
CA CYS A 162 7.23 18.71 -5.05
C CYS A 162 6.01 19.21 -5.81
N GLY A 163 5.73 18.55 -6.94
CA GLY A 163 4.60 18.89 -7.80
C GLY A 163 3.28 18.31 -7.34
N ALA A 164 2.19 18.77 -7.96
CA ALA A 164 0.91 18.10 -7.91
C ALA A 164 0.73 17.31 -9.20
N PHE A 165 0.22 16.08 -9.09
CA PHE A 165 0.03 15.19 -10.23
C PHE A 165 -1.36 14.57 -10.18
N GLU A 166 -2.01 14.46 -11.33
CA GLU A 166 -3.28 13.74 -11.50
C GLU A 166 -3.04 12.51 -12.37
N MET A 167 -3.49 11.36 -11.90
CA MET A 167 -3.30 10.07 -12.56
C MET A 167 -4.65 9.39 -12.85
N PRO A 168 -5.44 9.92 -13.80
CA PRO A 168 -6.78 9.40 -14.09
C PRO A 168 -6.78 8.14 -14.95
N TYR A 169 -5.65 7.46 -15.07
CA TYR A 169 -5.45 6.30 -15.92
C TYR A 169 -4.88 5.08 -15.20
N ALA A 170 -4.56 5.21 -13.91
CA ALA A 170 -3.96 4.12 -13.14
C ALA A 170 -4.37 4.21 -11.66
N LYS A 171 -4.13 3.11 -10.97
CA LYS A 171 -4.40 2.94 -9.54
C LYS A 171 -3.11 2.51 -8.87
N THR A 172 -2.87 3.05 -7.69
CA THR A 172 -1.78 2.61 -6.81
C THR A 172 -2.34 1.86 -5.60
N ASP A 173 -1.47 1.41 -4.71
CA ASP A 173 -1.90 0.83 -3.44
C ASP A 173 -2.64 1.83 -2.55
N ALA A 174 -2.33 3.13 -2.66
CA ALA A 174 -3.11 4.15 -1.98
C ALA A 174 -4.56 4.20 -2.49
N TYR A 175 -4.80 3.92 -3.78
CA TYR A 175 -6.16 3.82 -4.32
C TYR A 175 -6.97 2.76 -3.59
N ALA A 176 -6.41 1.55 -3.40
CA ALA A 176 -7.10 0.48 -2.68
C ALA A 176 -7.42 0.88 -1.22
N ALA A 177 -6.52 1.63 -0.57
CA ALA A 177 -6.79 2.17 0.77
C ALA A 177 -7.88 3.24 0.76
N LEU A 178 -7.88 4.16 -0.21
CA LEU A 178 -8.91 5.18 -0.38
C LEU A 178 -10.29 4.56 -0.68
N GLU A 179 -10.34 3.54 -1.55
CA GLU A 179 -11.55 2.78 -1.87
C GLU A 179 -12.13 2.11 -0.60
N ALA A 180 -11.25 1.61 0.29
CA ALA A 180 -11.63 1.09 1.60
C ALA A 180 -11.92 2.21 2.64
N SER A 181 -12.09 3.45 2.21
CA SER A 181 -12.35 4.61 3.08
C SER A 181 -11.25 4.85 4.11
N ARG A 182 -10.01 4.54 3.77
CA ARG A 182 -8.83 4.85 4.59
C ARG A 182 -8.21 6.15 4.11
N ARG A 183 -7.44 6.77 4.99
CA ARG A 183 -6.66 7.96 4.67
C ARG A 183 -5.40 7.51 3.94
N ALA A 184 -5.21 7.94 2.71
CA ALA A 184 -4.04 7.55 1.93
C ALA A 184 -3.61 8.66 0.96
N LEU A 185 -2.34 8.61 0.58
CA LEU A 185 -1.74 9.51 -0.39
C LEU A 185 -0.59 8.77 -1.11
N THR A 186 -0.46 8.98 -2.40
CA THR A 186 0.69 8.53 -3.16
C THR A 186 1.67 9.69 -3.37
N ILE A 187 2.95 9.42 -3.10
CA ILE A 187 4.10 10.23 -3.50
C ILE A 187 4.77 9.50 -4.65
N ALA A 188 4.96 10.18 -5.77
CA ALA A 188 5.43 9.54 -6.99
C ALA A 188 6.55 10.31 -7.67
N GLY A 189 7.41 9.57 -8.37
CA GLY A 189 8.30 10.13 -9.36
C GLY A 189 7.58 10.23 -10.71
N VAL A 190 7.58 11.43 -11.31
CA VAL A 190 6.77 11.73 -12.50
C VAL A 190 7.62 12.30 -13.61
N ASP A 191 7.40 11.84 -14.83
CA ASP A 191 7.96 12.42 -16.06
C ASP A 191 6.83 12.77 -17.03
N GLY A 192 6.67 14.07 -17.25
CA GLY A 192 5.57 14.59 -18.05
C GLY A 192 4.20 14.15 -17.52
N PRO A 193 3.37 13.44 -18.32
CA PRO A 193 2.03 13.00 -17.93
C PRO A 193 1.99 11.60 -17.30
N ARG A 194 3.12 10.98 -16.98
CA ARG A 194 3.22 9.59 -16.53
C ARG A 194 4.13 9.41 -15.32
N LEU A 195 4.00 8.27 -14.67
CA LEU A 195 4.99 7.80 -13.70
C LEU A 195 6.34 7.59 -14.41
N ALA A 196 7.42 8.04 -13.80
CA ALA A 196 8.74 7.96 -14.39
C ALA A 196 9.19 6.51 -14.52
N CYS A 197 9.67 6.15 -15.71
CA CYS A 197 10.15 4.82 -16.09
C CYS A 197 9.16 3.66 -15.95
N ALA A 198 8.04 3.82 -15.25
CA ALA A 198 7.11 2.74 -14.97
C ALA A 198 6.57 2.07 -16.25
N HIS A 199 6.67 0.74 -16.31
CA HIS A 199 6.24 -0.10 -17.45
C HIS A 199 6.90 0.27 -18.80
N THR A 200 8.13 0.75 -18.77
CA THR A 200 8.92 1.09 -19.96
C THR A 200 10.23 0.29 -20.00
N GLU A 201 10.92 0.33 -21.13
CA GLU A 201 12.27 -0.23 -21.27
C GLU A 201 13.32 0.51 -20.42
N ASP A 202 12.98 1.69 -19.92
CA ASP A 202 13.83 2.51 -19.07
C ASP A 202 13.68 2.18 -17.58
N ASP A 203 12.81 1.26 -17.22
CA ASP A 203 12.65 0.77 -15.83
C ASP A 203 13.78 -0.20 -15.47
N LEU A 204 14.96 0.37 -15.31
CA LEU A 204 16.21 -0.35 -15.11
C LEU A 204 16.98 0.21 -13.91
N PRO A 205 17.70 -0.63 -13.17
CA PRO A 205 18.41 -0.22 -11.95
C PRO A 205 19.38 0.95 -12.15
N TYR A 206 19.98 1.09 -13.33
CA TYR A 206 20.92 2.18 -13.60
C TYR A 206 20.24 3.53 -13.88
N ASN A 207 18.93 3.56 -14.10
CA ASN A 207 18.13 4.77 -14.23
C ASN A 207 17.63 5.30 -12.90
N VAL A 208 17.87 4.57 -11.81
CA VAL A 208 17.53 5.01 -10.47
C VAL A 208 18.46 6.12 -10.01
N ASN A 209 17.89 7.23 -9.58
CA ASN A 209 18.61 8.35 -8.99
C ASN A 209 18.61 8.24 -7.45
N PRO A 210 19.76 7.92 -6.83
CA PRO A 210 19.83 7.77 -5.37
C PRO A 210 19.48 9.07 -4.63
N THR A 211 19.69 10.23 -5.24
CA THR A 211 19.33 11.51 -4.63
C THR A 211 17.81 11.66 -4.49
N ASN A 212 17.04 11.19 -5.47
CA ASN A 212 15.59 11.21 -5.37
C ASN A 212 15.12 10.36 -4.21
N ILE A 213 15.68 9.15 -4.07
CA ILE A 213 15.35 8.21 -2.97
C ILE A 213 15.67 8.86 -1.62
N ALA A 214 16.87 9.39 -1.44
CA ALA A 214 17.29 10.07 -0.21
C ALA A 214 16.35 11.24 0.12
N THR A 215 16.00 12.05 -0.86
CA THR A 215 15.08 13.19 -0.70
C THR A 215 13.69 12.72 -0.24
N VAL A 216 13.15 11.67 -0.85
CA VAL A 216 11.84 11.12 -0.46
C VAL A 216 11.91 10.54 0.95
N SER A 217 12.98 9.83 1.28
CA SER A 217 13.20 9.28 2.62
C SER A 217 13.18 10.37 3.70
N GLU A 218 13.91 11.47 3.48
CA GLU A 218 13.92 12.63 4.38
C GLU A 218 12.54 13.27 4.52
N VAL A 219 11.84 13.47 3.39
CA VAL A 219 10.48 14.06 3.39
C VAL A 219 9.51 13.18 4.15
N VAL A 220 9.49 11.87 3.89
CA VAL A 220 8.56 10.93 4.55
C VAL A 220 8.86 10.82 6.04
N THR A 221 10.13 10.73 6.42
CA THR A 221 10.56 10.71 7.82
C THR A 221 10.06 11.94 8.57
N GLU A 222 10.22 13.13 7.98
CA GLU A 222 9.75 14.36 8.61
C GLU A 222 8.21 14.48 8.62
N VAL A 223 7.52 13.91 7.62
CA VAL A 223 6.06 13.80 7.64
C VAL A 223 5.60 12.93 8.80
N ILE A 224 6.27 11.80 9.04
CA ILE A 224 5.98 10.93 10.18
C ILE A 224 6.20 11.68 11.50
N ARG A 225 7.33 12.39 11.63
CA ARG A 225 7.65 13.17 12.83
C ARG A 225 6.61 14.25 13.16
N ARG A 226 5.96 14.84 12.14
CA ARG A 226 4.97 15.92 12.29
C ARG A 226 3.52 15.44 12.28
N SER A 227 3.27 14.17 12.14
CA SER A 227 1.90 13.58 11.99
C SER A 227 1.11 13.33 13.32
#